data_211f33f536d9c143029f23ae3bcc8ac5
#
_entry.id   211f33f536d9c143029f23ae3bcc8ac5
#
_cell.length_a   1.000
_cell.length_b   1.000
_cell.length_c   1.000
_cell.angle_alpha   90.00
_cell.angle_beta   90.00
_cell.angle_gamma   90.00
#
_symmetry.space_group_name_H-M   'P 1'
#
loop_
_entity.id
_entity.type
_entity.pdbx_description
1 polymer ?
#
loop_
_entity_poly.entity_id
_entity_poly.type
_entity_poly.pdbx_seq_one_letter_code
_entity_poly.pdbx_strand_id
1 'polypeptide(L)'
;MYFYKENIELHKLKAENSKFEFHAVNRWYEDIKNHGIKNHLIINDKNIIKLGGTRYFILKLLKTNNYTKIPCIIYSNYIISNKKQITINTVSQLTGLTTKQIFRAILHESNLHSRRR
;
A
#
# COMPACT_ATOMS: atom_id res chain seq x y z
N MET A 1 16.64 5.82 0.00
CA MET A 1 15.23 5.54 0.28
C MET A 1 15.11 4.77 1.57
N TYR A 2 14.17 5.14 2.40
CA TYR A 2 13.98 4.56 3.72
C TYR A 2 12.59 3.96 3.83
N PHE A 3 12.46 2.85 4.55
CA PHE A 3 11.20 2.16 4.74
C PHE A 3 10.86 2.08 6.23
N TYR A 4 9.56 2.27 6.54
CA TYR A 4 9.06 2.22 7.90
C TYR A 4 7.79 1.39 7.94
N LYS A 5 7.61 0.61 9.00
CA LYS A 5 6.40 -0.15 9.23
C LYS A 5 5.49 0.65 10.13
N GLU A 6 4.23 0.83 9.74
CA GLU A 6 3.28 1.56 10.56
C GLU A 6 1.85 1.12 10.26
N ASN A 7 1.01 1.17 11.30
CA ASN A 7 -0.42 0.94 11.15
C ASN A 7 -1.10 2.31 11.01
N ILE A 8 -1.80 2.52 9.90
CA ILE A 8 -2.43 3.80 9.58
C ILE A 8 -3.94 3.64 9.58
N GLU A 9 -4.64 4.54 10.25
CA GLU A 9 -6.10 4.54 10.24
C GLU A 9 -6.64 4.72 8.82
N LEU A 10 -7.66 3.96 8.49
CA LEU A 10 -8.21 3.90 7.13
C LEU A 10 -8.52 5.29 6.55
N HIS A 11 -9.12 6.19 7.36
CA HIS A 11 -9.50 7.52 6.89
C HIS A 11 -8.31 8.41 6.51
N LYS A 12 -7.11 8.07 6.98
CA LYS A 12 -5.91 8.85 6.66
C LYS A 12 -5.24 8.41 5.37
N LEU A 13 -5.63 7.27 4.82
CA LEU A 13 -5.08 6.78 3.55
C LEU A 13 -5.73 7.50 2.38
N LYS A 14 -4.94 7.74 1.35
CA LYS A 14 -5.37 8.43 0.13
C LYS A 14 -5.09 7.54 -1.07
N ALA A 15 -6.08 7.38 -1.92
CA ALA A 15 -5.96 6.58 -3.13
C ALA A 15 -6.08 7.49 -4.35
N GLU A 16 -4.97 8.10 -4.75
CA GLU A 16 -4.93 8.91 -5.96
C GLU A 16 -4.77 8.02 -7.18
N ASN A 17 -5.56 8.29 -8.23
CA ASN A 17 -5.44 7.61 -9.53
C ASN A 17 -5.49 6.09 -9.42
N SER A 18 -6.19 5.56 -8.43
CA SER A 18 -6.27 4.12 -8.25
C SER A 18 -7.18 3.53 -9.32
N LYS A 19 -6.56 2.80 -10.23
CA LYS A 19 -7.28 1.93 -11.15
C LYS A 19 -7.42 0.59 -10.47
N PHE A 20 -8.65 0.11 -10.32
CA PHE A 20 -8.85 -1.25 -9.84
C PHE A 20 -9.35 -2.10 -10.98
N GLU A 21 -8.92 -3.33 -11.00
CA GLU A 21 -9.45 -4.31 -11.91
C GLU A 21 -10.60 -5.03 -11.23
N PHE A 22 -11.74 -5.11 -11.88
CA PHE A 22 -12.89 -5.82 -11.34
C PHE A 22 -12.56 -7.25 -10.97
N HIS A 23 -11.71 -7.90 -11.76
CA HIS A 23 -11.28 -9.28 -11.48
C HIS A 23 -10.56 -9.38 -10.14
N ALA A 24 -9.70 -8.41 -9.85
CA ALA A 24 -8.97 -8.38 -8.58
C ALA A 24 -9.92 -8.15 -7.42
N VAL A 25 -10.90 -7.25 -7.57
CA VAL A 25 -11.91 -7.00 -6.54
C VAL A 25 -12.68 -8.29 -6.24
N ASN A 26 -13.20 -8.96 -7.27
CA ASN A 26 -13.98 -10.18 -7.10
C ASN A 26 -13.16 -11.29 -6.45
N ARG A 27 -11.89 -11.41 -6.85
CA ARG A 27 -10.98 -12.43 -6.33
C ARG A 27 -10.68 -12.24 -4.84
N TRP A 28 -10.48 -11.02 -4.41
CA TRP A 28 -9.99 -10.71 -3.07
C TRP A 28 -11.08 -10.35 -2.08
N TYR A 29 -12.29 -10.03 -2.55
CA TYR A 29 -13.37 -9.51 -1.71
C TYR A 29 -13.70 -10.44 -0.54
N GLU A 30 -13.97 -11.72 -0.82
CA GLU A 30 -14.35 -12.67 0.21
C GLU A 30 -13.21 -12.92 1.20
N ASP A 31 -11.98 -13.00 0.71
CA ASP A 31 -10.82 -13.21 1.57
C ASP A 31 -10.64 -12.05 2.54
N ILE A 32 -10.72 -10.82 2.04
CA ILE A 32 -10.56 -9.62 2.86
C ILE A 32 -11.73 -9.48 3.83
N LYS A 33 -12.94 -9.80 3.39
CA LYS A 33 -14.11 -9.78 4.25
C LYS A 33 -13.95 -10.73 5.44
N ASN A 34 -13.42 -11.91 5.21
CA ASN A 34 -13.32 -12.96 6.22
C ASN A 34 -12.04 -12.89 7.05
N HIS A 35 -10.94 -12.40 6.49
CA HIS A 35 -9.62 -12.48 7.11
C HIS A 35 -8.91 -11.13 7.25
N GLY A 36 -9.46 -10.06 6.71
CA GLY A 36 -8.81 -8.75 6.72
C GLY A 36 -7.63 -8.66 5.77
N ILE A 37 -6.82 -7.63 5.95
CA ILE A 37 -5.63 -7.39 5.12
C ILE A 37 -4.47 -8.20 5.67
N LYS A 38 -3.92 -9.10 4.86
CA LYS A 38 -2.80 -9.95 5.26
C LYS A 38 -1.45 -9.33 4.93
N ASN A 39 -1.33 -8.79 3.72
CA ASN A 39 -0.08 -8.20 3.26
C ASN A 39 -0.12 -6.69 3.40
N HIS A 40 0.98 -6.11 3.84
CA HIS A 40 1.07 -4.66 4.05
C HIS A 40 0.92 -3.89 2.74
N LEU A 41 0.22 -2.76 2.81
CA LEU A 41 0.17 -1.81 1.70
C LEU A 41 1.46 -0.99 1.68
N ILE A 42 1.80 -0.46 0.51
CA ILE A 42 2.92 0.49 0.39
C ILE A 42 2.34 1.87 0.14
N ILE A 43 2.73 2.81 0.99
CA ILE A 43 2.30 4.21 0.91
C ILE A 43 3.52 5.11 0.93
N ASN A 44 3.36 6.34 0.45
CA ASN A 44 4.42 7.34 0.60
C ASN A 44 4.27 8.09 1.93
N ASP A 45 5.13 9.07 2.19
CA ASP A 45 5.13 9.84 3.44
C ASP A 45 3.93 10.81 3.55
N LYS A 46 3.12 10.90 2.52
CA LYS A 46 1.87 11.68 2.52
C LYS A 46 0.64 10.80 2.59
N ASN A 47 0.82 9.52 2.93
CA ASN A 47 -0.23 8.51 3.05
C ASN A 47 -0.93 8.18 1.72
N ILE A 48 -0.27 8.45 0.60
CA ILE A 48 -0.80 8.10 -0.72
C ILE A 48 -0.42 6.66 -1.03
N ILE A 49 -1.42 5.84 -1.35
CA ILE A 49 -1.23 4.41 -1.61
C ILE A 49 -0.53 4.23 -2.96
N LYS A 50 0.61 3.54 -2.95
CA LYS A 50 1.35 3.18 -4.15
C LYS A 50 1.15 1.72 -4.53
N LEU A 51 0.84 0.88 -3.56
CA LEU A 51 0.51 -0.52 -3.80
C LEU A 51 -0.58 -0.94 -2.81
N GLY A 52 -1.63 -1.58 -3.31
CA GLY A 52 -2.73 -2.05 -2.48
C GLY A 52 -4.02 -1.26 -2.64
N GLY A 53 -4.16 -0.48 -3.71
CA GLY A 53 -5.37 0.30 -3.99
C GLY A 53 -6.63 -0.56 -4.07
N THR A 54 -6.52 -1.75 -4.64
CA THR A 54 -7.65 -2.69 -4.72
C THR A 54 -8.12 -3.09 -3.33
N ARG A 55 -7.17 -3.40 -2.42
CA ARG A 55 -7.51 -3.77 -1.05
C ARG A 55 -8.17 -2.61 -0.31
N TYR A 56 -7.68 -1.40 -0.50
CA TYR A 56 -8.28 -0.19 0.06
C TYR A 56 -9.72 -0.02 -0.44
N PHE A 57 -9.94 -0.19 -1.74
CA PHE A 57 -11.27 -0.10 -2.33
C PHE A 57 -12.23 -1.14 -1.73
N ILE A 58 -11.77 -2.37 -1.56
CA ILE A 58 -12.58 -3.43 -0.95
C ILE A 58 -12.97 -3.07 0.49
N LEU A 59 -12.03 -2.52 1.27
CA LEU A 59 -12.34 -2.06 2.62
C LEU A 59 -13.43 -0.99 2.62
N LYS A 60 -13.43 -0.10 1.63
CA LYS A 60 -14.48 0.90 1.48
C LYS A 60 -15.81 0.26 1.09
N LEU A 61 -15.81 -0.71 0.20
CA LEU A 61 -17.02 -1.44 -0.17
C LEU A 61 -17.63 -2.17 1.03
N LEU A 62 -16.81 -2.70 1.91
CA LEU A 62 -17.23 -3.39 3.12
C LEU A 62 -17.68 -2.45 4.22
N LYS A 63 -17.63 -1.13 3.98
CA LYS A 63 -17.96 -0.09 4.96
C LYS A 63 -17.16 -0.25 6.25
N THR A 64 -15.88 -0.59 6.10
CA THR A 64 -14.96 -0.75 7.23
C THR A 64 -14.88 0.56 8.02
N ASN A 65 -14.82 0.45 9.34
CA ASN A 65 -14.71 1.60 10.23
C ASN A 65 -13.49 2.45 9.86
N ASN A 66 -13.67 3.76 9.75
CA ASN A 66 -12.62 4.69 9.33
C ASN A 66 -11.43 4.74 10.28
N TYR A 67 -11.58 4.33 11.52
CA TYR A 67 -10.50 4.30 12.50
C TYR A 67 -9.78 2.96 12.58
N THR A 68 -10.18 1.99 11.74
CA THR A 68 -9.49 0.71 11.65
C THR A 68 -8.07 0.94 11.16
N LYS A 69 -7.11 0.36 11.86
CA LYS A 69 -5.69 0.50 11.51
C LYS A 69 -5.31 -0.52 10.46
N ILE A 70 -4.72 -0.02 9.37
CA ILE A 70 -4.32 -0.83 8.22
C ILE A 70 -2.81 -0.98 8.23
N PRO A 71 -2.28 -2.20 8.11
CA PRO A 71 -0.83 -2.41 8.10
C PRO A 71 -0.22 -1.83 6.83
N CYS A 72 0.73 -0.92 6.99
CA CYS A 72 1.36 -0.21 5.88
C CYS A 72 2.87 -0.19 6.01
N ILE A 73 3.52 -0.07 4.85
CA ILE A 73 4.93 0.26 4.74
C ILE A 73 5.01 1.67 4.16
N ILE A 74 5.66 2.57 4.88
CA ILE A 74 5.90 3.92 4.39
C ILE A 74 7.27 3.95 3.73
N TYR A 75 7.38 4.47 2.52
CA TYR A 75 8.68 4.76 1.94
C TYR A 75 8.88 6.27 1.88
N SER A 76 10.12 6.68 2.11
CA SER A 76 10.48 8.09 2.11
C SER A 76 11.91 8.25 1.61
N ASN A 77 12.19 9.37 0.96
CA ASN A 77 13.56 9.74 0.60
C ASN A 77 14.32 10.35 1.77
N TYR A 78 13.63 10.58 2.89
CA TYR A 78 14.18 11.22 4.06
C TYR A 78 13.99 10.35 5.29
N ILE A 79 14.91 10.48 6.24
CA ILE A 79 14.78 9.81 7.53
C ILE A 79 13.65 10.48 8.31
N ILE A 80 12.71 9.67 8.78
CA ILE A 80 11.61 10.15 9.62
C ILE A 80 11.96 9.87 11.06
N SER A 81 12.04 10.94 11.88
CA SER A 81 12.33 10.82 13.30
C SER A 81 11.26 10.02 14.02
N ASN A 82 11.65 9.29 15.05
CA ASN A 82 10.76 8.52 15.93
C ASN A 82 10.08 7.33 15.24
N LYS A 83 10.50 6.96 14.03
CA LYS A 83 10.01 5.77 13.35
C LYS A 83 11.17 4.80 13.16
N LYS A 84 10.88 3.53 13.35
CA LYS A 84 11.87 2.47 13.18
C LYS A 84 11.99 2.10 11.71
N GLN A 85 13.20 2.22 11.16
CA GLN A 85 13.49 1.80 9.80
C GLN A 85 13.47 0.27 9.72
N ILE A 86 13.04 -0.22 8.57
CA ILE A 86 13.11 -1.64 8.22
C ILE A 86 13.89 -1.81 6.93
N THR A 87 14.41 -3.01 6.73
CA THR A 87 15.18 -3.32 5.52
C THR A 87 14.27 -3.67 4.36
N ILE A 88 14.81 -3.60 3.14
CA ILE A 88 14.06 -4.01 1.94
C ILE A 88 13.66 -5.50 2.02
N ASN A 89 14.48 -6.33 2.66
CA ASN A 89 14.13 -7.73 2.85
C ASN A 89 12.91 -7.89 3.74
N THR A 90 12.82 -7.09 4.80
CA THR A 90 11.64 -7.08 5.67
C THR A 90 10.40 -6.59 4.90
N VAL A 91 10.55 -5.56 4.09
CA VAL A 91 9.46 -5.07 3.23
C VAL A 91 8.97 -6.19 2.30
N SER A 92 9.90 -6.92 1.70
CA SER A 92 9.57 -8.05 0.84
C SER A 92 8.74 -9.11 1.59
N GLN A 93 9.14 -9.45 2.81
CA GLN A 93 8.41 -10.41 3.62
C GLN A 93 7.00 -9.93 3.98
N LEU A 94 6.87 -8.67 4.37
CA LEU A 94 5.60 -8.11 4.82
C LEU A 94 4.61 -7.88 3.68
N THR A 95 5.10 -7.64 2.48
CA THR A 95 4.25 -7.38 1.31
C THR A 95 4.01 -8.62 0.45
N GLY A 96 4.84 -9.64 0.60
CA GLY A 96 4.80 -10.82 -0.26
C GLY A 96 5.36 -10.57 -1.66
N LEU A 97 6.11 -9.48 -1.85
CA LEU A 97 6.65 -9.10 -3.15
C LEU A 97 8.16 -9.26 -3.19
N THR A 98 8.70 -9.41 -4.41
CA THR A 98 10.15 -9.37 -4.60
C THR A 98 10.64 -7.92 -4.50
N THR A 99 11.93 -7.76 -4.22
CA THR A 99 12.56 -6.43 -4.21
C THR A 99 12.30 -5.67 -5.51
N LYS A 100 12.40 -6.35 -6.63
CA LYS A 100 12.17 -5.77 -7.96
C LYS A 100 10.73 -5.26 -8.10
N GLN A 101 9.76 -6.05 -7.64
CA GLN A 101 8.35 -5.66 -7.66
C GLN A 101 8.08 -4.45 -6.78
N ILE A 102 8.72 -4.38 -5.61
CA ILE A 102 8.57 -3.26 -4.69
C ILE A 102 9.05 -1.96 -5.35
N PHE A 103 10.26 -1.96 -5.91
CA PHE A 103 10.78 -0.77 -6.58
C PHE A 103 9.95 -0.38 -7.80
N ARG A 104 9.45 -1.37 -8.52
CA ARG A 104 8.56 -1.10 -9.66
C ARG A 104 7.28 -0.39 -9.20
N ALA A 105 6.69 -0.83 -8.11
CA ALA A 105 5.48 -0.21 -7.57
C ALA A 105 5.74 1.24 -7.15
N ILE A 106 6.86 1.50 -6.47
CA ILE A 106 7.22 2.83 -6.01
C ILE A 106 7.47 3.78 -7.18
N LEU A 107 8.11 3.29 -8.24
CA LEU A 107 8.51 4.10 -9.39
C LEU A 107 7.47 4.11 -10.52
N HIS A 108 6.37 3.42 -10.34
CA HIS A 108 5.37 3.22 -11.39
C HIS A 108 4.84 4.53 -11.97
N GLU A 109 4.56 5.48 -11.11
CA GLU A 109 4.00 6.77 -11.52
C GLU A 109 4.95 7.52 -12.47
N SER A 110 6.23 7.55 -12.14
CA SER A 110 7.24 8.16 -13.00
C SER A 110 7.33 7.46 -14.34
N ASN A 111 7.26 6.15 -14.36
CA ASN A 111 7.30 5.36 -15.59
C ASN A 111 6.09 5.61 -16.47
N LEU A 112 4.91 5.76 -15.87
CA LEU A 112 3.69 6.07 -16.61
C LEU A 112 3.78 7.42 -17.31
N HIS A 113 4.29 8.43 -16.63
CA HIS A 113 4.46 9.75 -17.22
C HIS A 113 5.42 9.71 -18.41
N SER A 114 6.48 8.98 -18.29
CA SER A 114 7.44 8.82 -19.38
C SER A 114 6.83 8.14 -20.60
N ARG A 115 5.96 7.17 -20.40
CA ARG A 115 5.34 6.42 -21.48
C ARG A 115 4.28 7.17 -22.25
N ARG A 116 3.72 8.21 -21.69
CA ARG A 116 2.64 8.98 -22.30
C ARG A 116 3.11 10.04 -23.29
N ARG A 117 4.38 10.15 -23.45
CA ARG A 117 4.96 11.15 -24.35
C ARG A 117 5.12 10.65 -25.77
#